data_dafa1baed43c621ef0b40e6c4e30bb86
#
_entry.id   dafa1baed43c621ef0b40e6c4e30bb86
#
_cell.length_a   1.000
_cell.length_b   1.000
_cell.length_c   1.000
_cell.angle_alpha   90.00
_cell.angle_beta   90.00
_cell.angle_gamma   90.00
#
_symmetry.space_group_name_H-M   'P 1'
#
loop_
_entity.id
_entity.type
_entity.pdbx_description
1 polymer ?
#
loop_
_entity_poly.entity_id
_entity_poly.type
_entity_poly.pdbx_seq_one_letter_code
_entity_poly.pdbx_strand_id
1 'polypeptide(L)'
;MTVLEDRIAMAEDSGELTLDAMFEWLEKMPVPEGYKVEIVGGNIFMSPQRRTHWQIIFNILDQLRARYARQRLMSDVRIDFPGHLNGFAADVAALAEGFEPDDRGRLRYQDVEFIAEVISKDTATNDYEPKLAAYAAAEVPAYLIVDPYTGKWHLHTLPKDGEYRGHQSLDFGYEIDLTGTVVGLVLKTDEFPRD
;
A
#
# COMPACT_ATOMS: atom_id res chain seq x y z
N MET A 1 -19.57 -26.32 6.04
CA MET A 1 -19.80 -25.16 5.14
C MET A 1 -19.89 -23.94 6.04
N THR A 2 -18.99 -23.01 5.92
CA THR A 2 -18.94 -21.81 6.76
C THR A 2 -19.90 -20.74 6.19
N VAL A 3 -20.42 -19.87 7.05
CA VAL A 3 -21.30 -18.74 6.66
C VAL A 3 -20.68 -17.87 5.56
N LEU A 4 -19.36 -17.93 5.41
CA LEU A 4 -18.61 -17.23 4.37
C LEU A 4 -18.81 -17.86 2.98
N GLU A 5 -18.79 -19.21 2.87
CA GLU A 5 -18.99 -19.93 1.60
C GLU A 5 -20.41 -19.74 1.07
N ASP A 6 -21.41 -19.73 1.96
CA ASP A 6 -22.81 -19.50 1.58
C ASP A 6 -23.03 -18.06 1.06
N ARG A 7 -22.30 -17.07 1.60
CA ARG A 7 -22.38 -15.66 1.14
C ARG A 7 -21.66 -15.41 -0.17
N ILE A 8 -20.54 -16.09 -0.39
CA ILE A 8 -19.81 -16.05 -1.67
C ILE A 8 -20.69 -16.69 -2.77
N ALA A 9 -21.29 -17.83 -2.50
CA ALA A 9 -22.20 -18.51 -3.43
C ALA A 9 -23.43 -17.66 -3.80
N MET A 10 -23.97 -16.85 -2.86
CA MET A 10 -25.08 -15.93 -3.15
C MET A 10 -24.69 -14.71 -4.00
N ALA A 11 -23.41 -14.33 -4.02
CA ALA A 11 -22.91 -13.23 -4.86
C ALA A 11 -22.62 -13.67 -6.30
N GLU A 12 -22.27 -14.92 -6.51
CA GLU A 12 -22.11 -15.49 -7.86
C GLU A 12 -23.43 -15.48 -8.66
N ASP A 13 -24.58 -15.45 -7.97
CA ASP A 13 -25.92 -15.42 -8.60
C ASP A 13 -26.40 -13.99 -8.96
N SER A 14 -25.65 -12.92 -8.59
CA SER A 14 -26.07 -11.52 -8.79
C SER A 14 -25.21 -10.69 -9.75
N GLY A 15 -24.33 -11.31 -10.55
CA GLY A 15 -23.45 -10.63 -11.51
C GLY A 15 -21.98 -10.65 -11.11
N GLU A 16 -21.13 -10.11 -11.99
CA GLU A 16 -19.68 -10.08 -11.80
C GLU A 16 -19.27 -9.47 -10.45
N LEU A 17 -18.46 -10.19 -9.68
CA LEU A 17 -17.96 -9.75 -8.38
C LEU A 17 -17.14 -8.45 -8.54
N THR A 18 -17.54 -7.40 -7.84
CA THR A 18 -16.86 -6.10 -7.90
C THR A 18 -16.15 -5.78 -6.60
N LEU A 19 -15.11 -4.93 -6.67
CA LEU A 19 -14.43 -4.44 -5.47
C LEU A 19 -15.38 -3.75 -4.48
N ASP A 20 -16.32 -2.97 -4.98
CA ASP A 20 -17.28 -2.27 -4.13
C ASP A 20 -18.16 -3.27 -3.36
N ALA A 21 -18.66 -4.32 -4.02
CA ALA A 21 -19.42 -5.37 -3.35
C ALA A 21 -18.59 -6.11 -2.28
N MET A 22 -17.32 -6.37 -2.56
CA MET A 22 -16.41 -7.01 -1.59
C MET A 22 -16.18 -6.11 -0.36
N PHE A 23 -15.95 -4.81 -0.56
CA PHE A 23 -15.77 -3.87 0.55
C PHE A 23 -17.07 -3.65 1.34
N GLU A 24 -18.23 -3.60 0.70
CA GLU A 24 -19.52 -3.56 1.39
C GLU A 24 -19.76 -4.79 2.29
N TRP A 25 -19.23 -5.96 1.91
CA TRP A 25 -19.28 -7.13 2.78
C TRP A 25 -18.30 -7.01 3.94
N LEU A 26 -17.09 -6.52 3.69
CA LEU A 26 -16.07 -6.30 4.72
C LEU A 26 -16.57 -5.33 5.81
N GLU A 27 -17.30 -4.28 5.44
CA GLU A 27 -17.92 -3.35 6.39
C GLU A 27 -18.93 -4.03 7.32
N LYS A 28 -19.55 -5.12 6.87
CA LYS A 28 -20.53 -5.89 7.64
C LYS A 28 -19.93 -7.06 8.42
N MET A 29 -18.65 -7.36 8.18
CA MET A 29 -17.94 -8.43 8.86
C MET A 29 -17.29 -7.92 10.15
N PRO A 30 -17.25 -8.74 11.21
CA PRO A 30 -16.49 -8.40 12.42
C PRO A 30 -14.99 -8.54 12.13
N VAL A 31 -14.35 -7.44 11.71
CA VAL A 31 -12.88 -7.36 11.62
C VAL A 31 -12.34 -7.11 13.03
N PRO A 32 -11.36 -7.89 13.51
CA PRO A 32 -10.75 -7.64 14.82
C PRO A 32 -10.09 -6.26 14.85
N GLU A 33 -10.16 -5.57 15.97
CA GLU A 33 -9.45 -4.29 16.16
C GLU A 33 -7.95 -4.47 15.94
N GLY A 34 -7.31 -3.48 15.31
CA GLY A 34 -5.88 -3.50 15.02
C GLY A 34 -5.48 -4.35 13.80
N TYR A 35 -6.44 -4.73 12.96
CA TYR A 35 -6.14 -5.39 11.68
C TYR A 35 -6.42 -4.47 10.50
N LYS A 36 -5.47 -4.39 9.59
CA LYS A 36 -5.64 -3.84 8.25
C LYS A 36 -6.27 -4.88 7.34
N VAL A 37 -7.19 -4.46 6.47
CA VAL A 37 -7.85 -5.34 5.49
C VAL A 37 -7.62 -4.82 4.08
N GLU A 38 -7.18 -5.69 3.19
CA GLU A 38 -6.92 -5.38 1.79
C GLU A 38 -7.50 -6.47 0.88
N ILE A 39 -7.79 -6.11 -0.37
CA ILE A 39 -8.19 -7.06 -1.42
C ILE A 39 -7.09 -7.07 -2.47
N VAL A 40 -6.44 -8.21 -2.65
CA VAL A 40 -5.35 -8.41 -3.60
C VAL A 40 -5.71 -9.55 -4.54
N GLY A 41 -5.90 -9.26 -5.83
CA GLY A 41 -6.29 -10.26 -6.82
C GLY A 41 -7.63 -10.96 -6.49
N GLY A 42 -8.58 -10.22 -5.88
CA GLY A 42 -9.87 -10.77 -5.44
C GLY A 42 -9.83 -11.56 -4.13
N ASN A 43 -8.67 -11.68 -3.48
CA ASN A 43 -8.54 -12.33 -2.16
C ASN A 43 -8.49 -11.30 -1.05
N ILE A 44 -9.15 -11.59 0.07
CA ILE A 44 -9.16 -10.73 1.25
C ILE A 44 -7.99 -11.13 2.15
N PHE A 45 -7.14 -10.16 2.47
CA PHE A 45 -6.03 -10.29 3.40
C PHE A 45 -6.27 -9.44 4.64
N MET A 46 -5.94 -10.00 5.80
CA MET A 46 -5.99 -9.29 7.08
C MET A 46 -4.62 -9.38 7.74
N SER A 47 -4.02 -8.26 8.05
CA SER A 47 -2.72 -8.19 8.72
C SER A 47 -2.78 -7.39 10.01
N PRO A 48 -2.20 -7.91 11.12
CA PRO A 48 -2.18 -7.19 12.39
C PRO A 48 -1.24 -5.99 12.32
N GLN A 49 -1.70 -4.85 12.81
CA GLN A 49 -0.89 -3.65 12.97
C GLN A 49 -0.04 -3.79 14.25
N ARG A 50 1.30 -3.89 14.09
CA ARG A 50 2.23 -4.03 15.22
C ARG A 50 2.89 -2.69 15.55
N ARG A 51 3.45 -2.58 16.77
CA ARG A 51 4.15 -1.37 17.21
C ARG A 51 5.32 -1.00 16.30
N THR A 52 6.17 -1.97 15.94
CA THR A 52 7.32 -1.79 15.04
C THR A 52 6.87 -1.23 13.70
N HIS A 53 5.81 -1.82 13.13
CA HIS A 53 5.15 -1.39 11.91
C HIS A 53 4.76 0.10 11.99
N TRP A 54 3.96 0.46 13.01
CA TRP A 54 3.52 1.84 13.23
C TRP A 54 4.68 2.83 13.41
N GLN A 55 5.74 2.45 14.11
CA GLN A 55 6.90 3.32 14.29
C GLN A 55 7.59 3.65 12.97
N ILE A 56 7.71 2.68 12.05
CA ILE A 56 8.28 2.91 10.71
C ILE A 56 7.35 3.79 9.88
N ILE A 57 6.05 3.50 9.84
CA ILE A 57 5.04 4.30 9.13
C ILE A 57 5.11 5.76 9.59
N PHE A 58 5.07 5.99 10.91
CA PHE A 58 5.11 7.33 11.48
C PHE A 58 6.41 8.07 11.12
N ASN A 59 7.55 7.39 11.17
CA ASN A 59 8.85 7.97 10.82
C ASN A 59 8.89 8.40 9.34
N ILE A 60 8.38 7.57 8.43
CA ILE A 60 8.28 7.92 6.99
C ILE A 60 7.35 9.12 6.79
N LEU A 61 6.15 9.09 7.39
CA LEU A 61 5.18 10.18 7.29
C LEU A 61 5.75 11.51 7.80
N ASP A 62 6.47 11.50 8.93
CA ASP A 62 7.06 12.72 9.51
C ASP A 62 8.12 13.32 8.59
N GLN A 63 8.97 12.49 7.99
CA GLN A 63 9.97 12.94 7.02
C GLN A 63 9.34 13.47 5.72
N LEU A 64 8.29 12.81 5.20
CA LEU A 64 7.57 13.26 4.00
C LEU A 64 6.91 14.63 4.19
N ARG A 65 6.58 15.03 5.42
CA ARG A 65 6.02 16.36 5.72
C ARG A 65 6.94 17.53 5.37
N ALA A 66 8.23 17.30 5.16
CA ALA A 66 9.14 18.31 4.66
C ALA A 66 8.77 18.78 3.22
N ARG A 67 8.07 17.95 2.46
CA ARG A 67 7.69 18.19 1.06
C ARG A 67 6.19 18.18 0.82
N TYR A 68 5.46 17.36 1.57
CA TYR A 68 4.03 17.13 1.39
C TYR A 68 3.22 17.81 2.48
N ALA A 69 2.21 18.57 2.11
CA ALA A 69 1.22 19.06 3.05
C ALA A 69 0.48 17.87 3.68
N ARG A 70 0.03 18.01 4.94
CA ARG A 70 -0.57 16.92 5.71
C ARG A 70 -1.72 16.21 5.00
N GLN A 71 -2.58 16.96 4.31
CA GLN A 71 -3.74 16.42 3.58
C GLN A 71 -3.37 15.59 2.34
N ARG A 72 -2.10 15.60 1.92
CA ARG A 72 -1.58 14.80 0.82
C ARG A 72 -0.96 13.47 1.29
N LEU A 73 -0.88 13.25 2.59
CA LEU A 73 -0.31 12.04 3.18
C LEU A 73 -1.43 11.17 3.73
N MET A 74 -1.46 9.91 3.32
CA MET A 74 -2.47 8.93 3.69
C MET A 74 -1.81 7.70 4.31
N SER A 75 -2.55 7.03 5.18
CA SER A 75 -2.20 5.72 5.75
C SER A 75 -3.47 4.92 5.91
N ASP A 76 -3.44 3.64 5.52
CA ASP A 76 -4.58 2.72 5.62
C ASP A 76 -5.87 3.21 4.91
N VAL A 77 -5.73 3.95 3.81
CA VAL A 77 -6.85 4.42 3.00
C VAL A 77 -6.94 3.61 1.72
N ARG A 78 -8.10 3.05 1.42
CA ARG A 78 -8.35 2.29 0.20
C ARG A 78 -8.06 3.12 -1.05
N ILE A 79 -7.26 2.55 -1.94
CA ILE A 79 -7.08 3.00 -3.32
C ILE A 79 -7.25 1.79 -4.23
N ASP A 80 -8.05 1.93 -5.27
CA ASP A 80 -8.27 0.86 -6.25
C ASP A 80 -7.20 0.94 -7.35
N PHE A 81 -6.45 -0.15 -7.54
CA PHE A 81 -5.33 -0.22 -8.49
C PHE A 81 -5.68 -1.08 -9.72
N PRO A 82 -4.94 -0.91 -10.85
CA PRO A 82 -5.11 -1.75 -12.03
C PRO A 82 -4.94 -3.24 -11.73
N GLY A 83 -5.62 -4.07 -12.53
CA GLY A 83 -5.61 -5.52 -12.40
C GLY A 83 -6.94 -6.08 -11.91
N HIS A 84 -6.95 -7.37 -11.57
CA HIS A 84 -8.16 -8.05 -11.13
C HIS A 84 -8.43 -7.80 -9.65
N LEU A 85 -9.48 -7.03 -9.33
CA LEU A 85 -9.98 -6.79 -7.96
C LEU A 85 -8.85 -6.42 -6.96
N ASN A 86 -8.15 -5.32 -7.25
CA ASN A 86 -7.06 -4.79 -6.43
C ASN A 86 -7.51 -3.54 -5.68
N GLY A 87 -7.88 -3.68 -4.41
CA GLY A 87 -8.21 -2.59 -3.49
C GLY A 87 -7.24 -2.62 -2.30
N PHE A 88 -6.19 -1.79 -2.37
CA PHE A 88 -5.12 -1.77 -1.36
C PHE A 88 -5.30 -0.59 -0.41
N ALA A 89 -4.85 -0.77 0.82
CA ALA A 89 -4.75 0.26 1.83
C ALA A 89 -3.28 0.40 2.23
N ALA A 90 -2.50 1.12 1.41
CA ALA A 90 -1.06 1.27 1.61
C ALA A 90 -0.73 1.83 3.00
N ASP A 91 0.37 1.35 3.60
CA ASP A 91 0.84 1.83 4.90
C ASP A 91 1.19 3.32 4.86
N VAL A 92 1.77 3.78 3.76
CA VAL A 92 1.99 5.20 3.46
C VAL A 92 1.70 5.46 1.99
N ALA A 93 0.90 6.48 1.71
CA ALA A 93 0.76 7.03 0.37
C ALA A 93 0.94 8.56 0.39
N ALA A 94 1.67 9.09 -0.60
CA ALA A 94 1.76 10.52 -0.83
C ALA A 94 1.12 10.87 -2.19
N LEU A 95 0.24 11.86 -2.18
CA LEU A 95 -0.58 12.26 -3.31
C LEU A 95 -0.05 13.51 -3.99
N ALA A 96 -0.31 13.65 -5.27
CA ALA A 96 0.03 14.81 -6.09
C ALA A 96 -0.62 16.10 -5.56
N GLU A 97 -0.04 17.24 -5.89
CA GLU A 97 -0.66 18.52 -5.58
C GLU A 97 -1.93 18.71 -6.41
N GLY A 98 -3.01 19.14 -5.74
CA GLY A 98 -4.30 19.31 -6.39
C GLY A 98 -5.07 18.02 -6.67
N PHE A 99 -4.69 16.90 -6.01
CA PHE A 99 -5.48 15.67 -6.08
C PHE A 99 -6.94 15.95 -5.66
N GLU A 100 -7.87 15.31 -6.34
CA GLU A 100 -9.29 15.38 -6.02
C GLU A 100 -9.86 13.96 -5.94
N PRO A 101 -10.55 13.61 -4.83
CA PRO A 101 -11.29 12.35 -4.77
C PRO A 101 -12.37 12.28 -5.87
N ASP A 102 -12.74 11.08 -6.26
CA ASP A 102 -13.85 10.86 -7.19
C ASP A 102 -15.21 11.25 -6.56
N ASP A 103 -16.29 11.17 -7.35
CA ASP A 103 -17.66 11.52 -6.92
C ASP A 103 -18.15 10.71 -5.71
N ARG A 104 -17.46 9.62 -5.35
CA ARG A 104 -17.72 8.77 -4.18
C ARG A 104 -16.74 9.03 -3.03
N GLY A 105 -15.88 10.04 -3.16
CA GLY A 105 -14.87 10.39 -2.16
C GLY A 105 -13.64 9.46 -2.14
N ARG A 106 -13.42 8.65 -3.20
CA ARG A 106 -12.30 7.70 -3.27
C ARG A 106 -11.08 8.37 -3.91
N LEU A 107 -9.91 7.99 -3.40
CA LEU A 107 -8.62 8.41 -3.98
C LEU A 107 -8.36 7.65 -5.29
N ARG A 108 -7.74 8.33 -6.24
CA ARG A 108 -7.38 7.77 -7.54
C ARG A 108 -5.90 7.38 -7.54
N TYR A 109 -5.57 6.21 -8.07
CA TYR A 109 -4.17 5.77 -8.16
C TYR A 109 -3.32 6.69 -9.04
N GLN A 110 -3.92 7.38 -10.01
CA GLN A 110 -3.22 8.34 -10.88
C GLN A 110 -2.65 9.55 -10.13
N ASP A 111 -3.19 9.84 -8.96
CA ASP A 111 -2.73 10.94 -8.11
C ASP A 111 -1.64 10.50 -7.11
N VAL A 112 -1.25 9.22 -7.12
CA VAL A 112 -0.24 8.69 -6.18
C VAL A 112 1.17 8.95 -6.71
N GLU A 113 1.98 9.64 -5.91
CA GLU A 113 3.40 9.93 -6.21
C GLU A 113 4.38 9.00 -5.50
N PHE A 114 3.98 8.45 -4.35
CA PHE A 114 4.81 7.57 -3.52
C PHE A 114 3.95 6.60 -2.72
N ILE A 115 4.43 5.38 -2.62
CA ILE A 115 3.88 4.37 -1.71
C ILE A 115 5.02 3.75 -0.90
N ALA A 116 4.76 3.51 0.41
CA ALA A 116 5.56 2.62 1.22
C ALA A 116 4.68 1.54 1.86
N GLU A 117 5.19 0.31 1.85
CA GLU A 117 4.64 -0.84 2.57
C GLU A 117 5.67 -1.35 3.57
N VAL A 118 5.24 -1.54 4.79
CA VAL A 118 6.05 -2.14 5.87
C VAL A 118 5.67 -3.60 6.00
N ILE A 119 6.60 -4.50 5.79
CA ILE A 119 6.34 -5.94 5.68
C ILE A 119 5.71 -6.50 6.95
N SER A 120 4.57 -7.19 6.78
CA SER A 120 3.99 -8.09 7.76
C SER A 120 4.39 -9.53 7.42
N LYS A 121 4.81 -10.31 8.42
CA LYS A 121 5.39 -11.65 8.21
C LYS A 121 4.51 -12.59 7.38
N ASP A 122 3.22 -12.55 7.64
CA ASP A 122 2.27 -13.51 7.06
C ASP A 122 1.76 -13.09 5.66
N THR A 123 1.94 -11.82 5.27
CA THR A 123 1.48 -11.27 3.99
C THR A 123 2.60 -10.69 3.12
N ALA A 124 3.86 -10.91 3.50
CA ALA A 124 5.04 -10.36 2.83
C ALA A 124 5.05 -10.58 1.31
N THR A 125 4.66 -11.77 0.84
CA THR A 125 4.61 -12.12 -0.59
C THR A 125 3.73 -11.15 -1.38
N ASN A 126 2.66 -10.62 -0.78
CA ASN A 126 1.77 -9.67 -1.46
C ASN A 126 2.49 -8.38 -1.84
N ASP A 127 3.37 -7.87 -0.97
CA ASP A 127 4.08 -6.61 -1.19
C ASP A 127 5.22 -6.79 -2.21
N TYR A 128 5.89 -7.96 -2.19
CA TYR A 128 7.00 -8.26 -3.12
C TYR A 128 6.55 -8.68 -4.52
N GLU A 129 5.32 -9.15 -4.72
CA GLU A 129 4.87 -9.69 -6.00
C GLU A 129 3.61 -9.00 -6.53
N PRO A 130 2.35 -9.31 -6.11
CA PRO A 130 1.17 -8.76 -6.75
C PRO A 130 1.01 -7.25 -6.57
N LYS A 131 1.33 -6.68 -5.39
CA LYS A 131 1.27 -5.23 -5.21
C LYS A 131 2.37 -4.52 -6.00
N LEU A 132 3.60 -5.05 -6.03
CA LEU A 132 4.70 -4.52 -6.84
C LEU A 132 4.27 -4.41 -8.32
N ALA A 133 3.66 -5.47 -8.87
CA ALA A 133 3.17 -5.48 -10.24
C ALA A 133 2.02 -4.48 -10.46
N ALA A 134 1.07 -4.40 -9.53
CA ALA A 134 -0.06 -3.47 -9.60
C ALA A 134 0.39 -2.00 -9.52
N TYR A 135 1.34 -1.68 -8.63
CA TYR A 135 1.90 -0.33 -8.51
C TYR A 135 2.73 0.06 -9.74
N ALA A 136 3.48 -0.89 -10.32
CA ALA A 136 4.20 -0.65 -11.57
C ALA A 136 3.24 -0.43 -12.76
N ALA A 137 2.15 -1.20 -12.86
CA ALA A 137 1.12 -1.03 -13.87
C ALA A 137 0.34 0.28 -13.71
N ALA A 138 0.20 0.76 -12.47
CA ALA A 138 -0.38 2.07 -12.14
C ALA A 138 0.58 3.24 -12.37
N GLU A 139 1.83 2.97 -12.78
CA GLU A 139 2.90 3.95 -12.96
C GLU A 139 3.21 4.77 -11.70
N VAL A 140 3.03 4.20 -10.50
CA VAL A 140 3.40 4.86 -9.24
C VAL A 140 4.90 5.18 -9.28
N PRO A 141 5.32 6.47 -9.21
CA PRO A 141 6.71 6.87 -9.48
C PRO A 141 7.76 6.26 -8.57
N ALA A 142 7.40 6.02 -7.29
CA ALA A 142 8.29 5.41 -6.31
C ALA A 142 7.52 4.48 -5.37
N TYR A 143 7.99 3.24 -5.27
CA TYR A 143 7.46 2.23 -4.37
C TYR A 143 8.57 1.74 -3.44
N LEU A 144 8.35 1.88 -2.14
CA LEU A 144 9.27 1.51 -1.07
C LEU A 144 8.72 0.33 -0.27
N ILE A 145 9.49 -0.75 -0.19
CA ILE A 145 9.23 -1.86 0.73
C ILE A 145 10.21 -1.72 1.90
N VAL A 146 9.69 -1.75 3.12
CA VAL A 146 10.50 -1.71 4.35
C VAL A 146 10.29 -3.01 5.12
N ASP A 147 11.34 -3.80 5.25
CA ASP A 147 11.30 -5.11 5.91
C ASP A 147 12.01 -5.07 7.27
N PRO A 148 11.26 -4.96 8.39
CA PRO A 148 11.84 -4.93 9.72
C PRO A 148 12.43 -6.27 10.15
N TYR A 149 12.06 -7.39 9.54
CA TYR A 149 12.57 -8.73 9.88
C TYR A 149 13.98 -8.96 9.35
N THR A 150 14.26 -8.44 8.15
CA THR A 150 15.61 -8.49 7.55
C THR A 150 16.42 -7.24 7.86
N GLY A 151 15.76 -6.15 8.29
CA GLY A 151 16.37 -4.85 8.50
C GLY A 151 16.83 -4.19 7.20
N LYS A 152 16.08 -4.42 6.13
CA LYS A 152 16.36 -3.90 4.77
C LYS A 152 15.20 -3.06 4.24
N TRP A 153 15.54 -2.18 3.32
CA TRP A 153 14.57 -1.51 2.48
C TRP A 153 14.83 -1.81 1.00
N HIS A 154 13.78 -1.76 0.21
CA HIS A 154 13.81 -1.97 -1.24
C HIS A 154 13.06 -0.82 -1.91
N LEU A 155 13.75 -0.02 -2.71
CA LEU A 155 13.17 1.08 -3.47
C LEU A 155 13.03 0.67 -4.93
N HIS A 156 11.83 0.79 -5.47
CA HIS A 156 11.49 0.58 -6.86
C HIS A 156 11.10 1.91 -7.51
N THR A 157 11.69 2.24 -8.66
CA THR A 157 11.49 3.50 -9.38
C THR A 157 11.44 3.28 -10.89
N LEU A 158 11.14 4.34 -11.64
CA LEU A 158 11.10 4.30 -13.11
C LEU A 158 10.11 3.22 -13.62
N PRO A 159 8.82 3.31 -13.25
CA PRO A 159 7.82 2.39 -13.78
C PRO A 159 7.69 2.58 -15.29
N LYS A 160 7.70 1.47 -16.01
CA LYS A 160 7.54 1.45 -17.46
C LYS A 160 7.05 0.09 -17.93
N ASP A 161 6.02 0.07 -18.79
CA ASP A 161 5.46 -1.15 -19.37
C ASP A 161 5.06 -2.19 -18.29
N GLY A 162 4.52 -1.71 -17.15
CA GLY A 162 4.06 -2.56 -16.03
C GLY A 162 5.17 -3.11 -15.13
N GLU A 163 6.41 -2.62 -15.26
CA GLU A 163 7.55 -3.03 -14.43
C GLU A 163 8.34 -1.82 -13.94
N TYR A 164 8.96 -1.93 -12.76
CA TYR A 164 9.95 -0.97 -12.30
C TYR A 164 11.31 -1.27 -12.92
N ARG A 165 11.93 -0.28 -13.56
CA ARG A 165 13.25 -0.39 -14.20
C ARG A 165 14.40 -0.03 -13.23
N GLY A 166 14.13 0.73 -12.18
CA GLY A 166 15.05 1.06 -11.11
C GLY A 166 14.76 0.24 -9.86
N HIS A 167 15.81 -0.40 -9.30
CA HIS A 167 15.72 -1.11 -8.03
C HIS A 167 16.98 -0.90 -7.22
N GLN A 168 16.82 -0.52 -5.95
CA GLN A 168 17.87 -0.41 -4.96
C GLN A 168 17.46 -1.11 -3.67
N SER A 169 18.39 -1.82 -3.04
CA SER A 169 18.17 -2.49 -1.75
C SER A 169 19.38 -2.30 -0.85
N LEU A 170 19.17 -1.75 0.35
CA LEU A 170 20.22 -1.57 1.36
C LEU A 170 19.67 -1.88 2.77
N ASP A 171 20.57 -1.95 3.73
CA ASP A 171 20.25 -2.16 5.14
C ASP A 171 19.71 -0.86 5.79
N PHE A 172 18.96 -0.97 6.87
CA PHE A 172 18.62 0.17 7.73
C PHE A 172 19.92 0.83 8.25
N GLY A 173 19.88 2.17 8.34
CA GLY A 173 21.04 3.03 8.56
C GLY A 173 21.58 3.65 7.27
N TYR A 174 21.27 3.09 6.09
CA TYR A 174 21.53 3.76 4.82
C TYR A 174 20.33 4.58 4.38
N GLU A 175 20.58 5.76 3.86
CA GLU A 175 19.54 6.69 3.39
C GLU A 175 18.86 6.17 2.13
N ILE A 176 17.56 6.51 1.97
CA ILE A 176 16.77 6.24 0.77
C ILE A 176 16.73 7.51 -0.06
N ASP A 177 17.44 7.53 -1.16
CA ASP A 177 17.53 8.71 -2.06
C ASP A 177 16.36 8.71 -3.05
N LEU A 178 15.41 9.61 -2.84
CA LEU A 178 14.25 9.86 -3.72
C LEU A 178 14.42 11.19 -4.50
N THR A 179 15.60 11.82 -4.47
CA THR A 179 15.83 13.13 -5.11
C THR A 179 15.66 13.09 -6.62
N GLY A 180 15.90 11.93 -7.23
CA GLY A 180 15.68 11.68 -8.67
C GLY A 180 14.22 11.37 -9.04
N THR A 181 13.26 11.40 -8.09
CA THR A 181 11.84 11.16 -8.29
C THR A 181 11.02 12.44 -8.03
N VAL A 182 9.71 12.40 -8.26
CA VAL A 182 8.79 13.49 -7.93
C VAL A 182 8.75 13.81 -6.43
N VAL A 183 9.14 12.85 -5.58
CA VAL A 183 9.20 13.01 -4.12
C VAL A 183 10.26 14.03 -3.72
N GLY A 184 11.45 14.01 -4.36
CA GLY A 184 12.48 15.01 -4.20
C GLY A 184 13.10 15.13 -2.81
N LEU A 185 13.13 14.03 -2.05
CA LEU A 185 13.64 13.95 -0.68
C LEU A 185 14.67 12.83 -0.51
N VAL A 186 15.41 12.90 0.58
CA VAL A 186 16.17 11.77 1.13
C VAL A 186 15.53 11.36 2.44
N LEU A 187 15.17 10.08 2.59
CA LEU A 187 14.63 9.54 3.84
C LEU A 187 15.74 8.85 4.64
N LYS A 188 15.76 9.11 5.94
CA LYS A 188 16.67 8.47 6.90
C LYS A 188 16.02 7.21 7.47
N THR A 189 16.83 6.19 7.69
CA THR A 189 16.37 4.90 8.23
C THR A 189 17.06 4.51 9.55
N ASP A 190 17.86 5.41 10.13
CA ASP A 190 18.59 5.17 11.39
C ASP A 190 17.68 4.81 12.56
N GLU A 191 16.45 5.36 12.56
CA GLU A 191 15.45 5.14 13.61
C GLU A 191 14.45 4.03 13.26
N PHE A 192 14.63 3.31 12.16
CA PHE A 192 13.75 2.20 11.81
C PHE A 192 14.00 1.03 12.74
N PRO A 193 13.00 0.61 13.55
CA PRO A 193 13.15 -0.54 14.42
C PRO A 193 13.18 -1.85 13.60
N ARG A 194 13.76 -2.88 14.21
CA ARG A 194 13.75 -4.26 13.69
C ARG A 194 12.84 -5.13 14.58
N ASP A 195 12.20 -6.11 13.97
CA ASP A 195 11.42 -7.16 14.66
C ASP A 195 12.27 -8.41 14.91
#